data_001e7bf90f7c4f9e64b2b8fa135b8a7f
#
_entry.id   001e7bf90f7c4f9e64b2b8fa135b8a7f
#
_cell.length_a   1.000
_cell.length_b   1.000
_cell.length_c   1.000
_cell.angle_alpha   90.00
_cell.angle_beta   90.00
_cell.angle_gamma   90.00
#
_symmetry.space_group_name_H-M   'P 1'
#
loop_
_entity.id
_entity.type
_entity.pdbx_description
1 polymer ?
#
loop_
_entity_poly.entity_id
_entity_poly.type
_entity_poly.pdbx_seq_one_letter_code
_entity_poly.pdbx_strand_id
1 'polypeptide(L)'
;MNDPYNSNPYGQAANPYAAPEARLDDQATEYLELADRGTRLGAKMIDGVASMVVVLPVFIMIGLSGPSGRQSEEFGVVAMILVGVLGLALLAWQLYWLHLYSQTIGKRALGIKIVRTDGSRADLGRIVGMRWLPVSLLGAIPLIGPIISLVDPLMIFREDRRCMHDLIADTVVVKA
;
A
#
# COMPACT_ATOMS: atom_id res chain seq x y z
N MET A 1 15.67 -24.17 -46.15
CA MET A 1 16.99 -24.07 -46.80
C MET A 1 18.00 -24.24 -45.69
N ASN A 2 18.59 -25.41 -45.58
CA ASN A 2 19.67 -25.69 -44.58
C ASN A 2 20.94 -25.06 -45.10
N ASP A 3 21.52 -24.14 -44.39
CA ASP A 3 22.80 -23.51 -44.65
C ASP A 3 23.91 -24.56 -44.34
N PRO A 4 24.64 -25.09 -45.33
CA PRO A 4 25.66 -26.11 -45.13
C PRO A 4 26.93 -25.59 -44.44
N TYR A 5 27.04 -24.28 -44.18
CA TYR A 5 28.18 -23.66 -43.53
C TYR A 5 28.00 -23.41 -42.02
N ASN A 6 26.85 -23.74 -41.43
CA ASN A 6 26.61 -23.55 -40.00
C ASN A 6 26.84 -24.84 -39.18
N SER A 7 27.76 -25.70 -39.58
CA SER A 7 28.26 -26.75 -38.74
C SER A 7 29.47 -26.25 -37.95
N ASN A 8 29.22 -25.64 -36.79
CA ASN A 8 30.28 -25.43 -35.81
C ASN A 8 30.66 -26.78 -35.19
N PRO A 9 31.77 -27.43 -35.59
CA PRO A 9 32.15 -28.75 -35.11
C PRO A 9 32.62 -28.73 -33.65
N TYR A 10 32.81 -27.53 -33.10
CA TYR A 10 33.09 -27.33 -31.69
C TYR A 10 31.76 -26.90 -31.05
N GLY A 11 30.88 -27.87 -30.75
CA GLY A 11 29.71 -27.59 -29.91
C GLY A 11 30.17 -26.70 -28.78
N GLN A 12 29.46 -25.61 -28.55
CA GLN A 12 29.80 -24.61 -27.53
C GLN A 12 30.16 -25.33 -26.23
N ALA A 13 31.46 -25.62 -26.05
CA ALA A 13 31.93 -26.07 -24.76
C ALA A 13 31.52 -25.00 -23.77
N ALA A 14 30.71 -25.37 -22.77
CA ALA A 14 30.22 -24.45 -21.75
C ALA A 14 31.43 -23.69 -21.23
N ASN A 15 31.44 -22.40 -21.45
CA ASN A 15 32.53 -21.54 -20.98
C ASN A 15 32.56 -21.63 -19.44
N PRO A 16 33.56 -22.26 -18.82
CA PRO A 16 33.58 -22.41 -17.36
C PRO A 16 33.71 -21.08 -16.61
N TYR A 17 33.99 -20.01 -17.35
CA TYR A 17 34.04 -18.64 -16.82
C TYR A 17 32.84 -17.78 -17.27
N ALA A 18 31.84 -18.36 -17.94
CA ALA A 18 30.60 -17.65 -18.18
C ALA A 18 30.01 -17.29 -16.80
N ALA A 19 29.81 -16.01 -16.59
CA ALA A 19 29.04 -15.58 -15.43
C ALA A 19 27.74 -16.41 -15.41
N PRO A 20 27.30 -16.93 -14.24
CA PRO A 20 25.99 -17.55 -14.15
C PRO A 20 25.01 -16.64 -14.86
N GLU A 21 24.32 -17.12 -15.89
CA GLU A 21 23.20 -16.38 -16.43
C GLU A 21 22.31 -16.11 -15.23
N ALA A 22 22.34 -14.87 -14.74
CA ALA A 22 21.33 -14.41 -13.83
C ALA A 22 20.02 -14.57 -14.62
N ARG A 23 19.39 -15.72 -14.47
CA ARG A 23 17.98 -15.85 -14.74
C ARG A 23 17.34 -14.89 -13.77
N LEU A 24 17.31 -13.61 -14.19
CA LEU A 24 16.37 -12.67 -13.63
C LEU A 24 15.05 -13.41 -13.77
N ASP A 25 14.43 -13.65 -12.65
CA ASP A 25 13.15 -14.33 -12.59
C ASP A 25 12.09 -13.36 -13.13
N ASP A 26 12.36 -12.86 -14.37
CA ASP A 26 11.44 -12.01 -15.13
C ASP A 26 10.11 -12.74 -15.32
N GLN A 27 10.13 -14.05 -15.26
CA GLN A 27 8.93 -14.87 -15.31
C GLN A 27 8.02 -14.64 -14.09
N ALA A 28 8.55 -14.39 -12.90
CA ALA A 28 7.72 -14.14 -11.72
C ALA A 28 7.00 -12.79 -11.82
N THR A 29 7.62 -11.79 -12.45
CA THR A 29 7.01 -10.47 -12.67
C THR A 29 6.08 -10.43 -13.88
N GLU A 30 6.28 -11.28 -14.87
CA GLU A 30 5.44 -11.36 -16.06
C GLU A 30 4.02 -11.88 -15.74
N TYR A 31 3.87 -12.68 -14.66
CA TYR A 31 2.55 -13.17 -14.22
C TYR A 31 1.81 -12.23 -13.26
N LEU A 32 2.45 -11.16 -12.79
CA LEU A 32 1.82 -10.21 -11.87
C LEU A 32 1.09 -9.11 -12.66
N GLU A 33 -0.19 -9.28 -12.89
CA GLU A 33 -1.00 -8.23 -13.52
C GLU A 33 -1.12 -7.04 -12.57
N LEU A 34 -0.36 -5.98 -12.86
CA LEU A 34 -0.35 -4.75 -12.07
C LEU A 34 -1.74 -4.12 -12.05
N ALA A 35 -2.20 -3.73 -10.87
CA ALA A 35 -3.43 -3.00 -10.73
C ALA A 35 -3.37 -1.66 -11.50
N ASP A 36 -4.46 -1.32 -12.17
CA ASP A 36 -4.57 -0.06 -12.90
C ASP A 36 -4.48 1.15 -11.96
N ARG A 37 -4.00 2.28 -12.50
CA ARG A 37 -3.82 3.53 -11.74
C ARG A 37 -5.12 4.03 -11.15
N GLY A 38 -6.19 4.02 -11.96
CA GLY A 38 -7.53 4.44 -11.53
C GLY A 38 -8.09 3.56 -10.42
N THR A 39 -7.94 2.25 -10.54
CA THR A 39 -8.36 1.27 -9.52
C THR A 39 -7.62 1.49 -8.19
N ARG A 40 -6.32 1.77 -8.22
CA ARG A 40 -5.54 2.06 -7.02
C ARG A 40 -5.96 3.37 -6.35
N LEU A 41 -6.20 4.41 -7.16
CA LEU A 41 -6.70 5.69 -6.66
C LEU A 41 -8.11 5.53 -6.06
N GLY A 42 -9.00 4.82 -6.76
CA GLY A 42 -10.34 4.52 -6.27
C GLY A 42 -10.32 3.75 -4.95
N ALA A 43 -9.44 2.75 -4.81
CA ALA A 43 -9.26 2.03 -3.54
C ALA A 43 -8.85 2.97 -2.40
N LYS A 44 -7.92 3.90 -2.67
CA LYS A 44 -7.48 4.88 -1.67
C LYS A 44 -8.61 5.86 -1.29
N MET A 45 -9.46 6.24 -2.24
CA MET A 45 -10.65 7.07 -1.96
C MET A 45 -11.65 6.32 -1.08
N ILE A 46 -11.94 5.05 -1.36
CA ILE A 46 -12.84 4.22 -0.55
C ILE A 46 -12.27 4.07 0.88
N ASP A 47 -10.98 3.80 1.02
CA ASP A 47 -10.31 3.74 2.32
C ASP A 47 -10.39 5.09 3.06
N GLY A 48 -10.25 6.20 2.34
CA GLY A 48 -10.40 7.56 2.88
C GLY A 48 -11.83 7.83 3.39
N VAL A 49 -12.85 7.47 2.61
CA VAL A 49 -14.26 7.60 3.03
C VAL A 49 -14.55 6.72 4.24
N ALA A 50 -14.06 5.48 4.25
CA ALA A 50 -14.22 4.60 5.40
C ALA A 50 -13.57 5.18 6.67
N SER A 51 -12.41 5.82 6.53
CA SER A 51 -11.74 6.52 7.64
C SER A 51 -12.51 7.75 8.12
N MET A 52 -13.22 8.45 7.25
CA MET A 52 -14.04 9.61 7.62
C MET A 52 -15.19 9.25 8.56
N VAL A 53 -15.72 8.03 8.48
CA VAL A 53 -16.76 7.55 9.40
C VAL A 53 -16.30 7.63 10.86
N VAL A 54 -14.99 7.47 11.10
CA VAL A 54 -14.39 7.58 12.46
C VAL A 54 -13.99 9.00 12.78
N VAL A 55 -13.39 9.70 11.83
CA VAL A 55 -12.77 11.00 12.05
C VAL A 55 -13.82 12.12 12.11
N LEU A 56 -14.86 12.03 11.29
CA LEU A 56 -15.90 13.07 11.21
C LEU A 56 -16.65 13.32 12.54
N PRO A 57 -17.09 12.28 13.30
CA PRO A 57 -17.71 12.49 14.61
C PRO A 57 -16.80 13.22 15.59
N VAL A 58 -15.47 12.95 15.56
CA VAL A 58 -14.50 13.65 16.40
C VAL A 58 -14.45 15.13 16.07
N PHE A 59 -14.37 15.48 14.78
CA PHE A 59 -14.37 16.87 14.34
C PHE A 59 -15.67 17.61 14.66
N ILE A 60 -16.81 16.94 14.47
CA ILE A 60 -18.12 17.50 14.83
C ILE A 60 -18.16 17.79 16.34
N MET A 61 -17.71 16.85 17.17
CA MET A 61 -17.66 17.04 18.60
C MET A 61 -16.76 18.18 19.02
N ILE A 62 -15.55 18.26 18.48
CA ILE A 62 -14.62 19.37 18.76
C ILE A 62 -15.23 20.69 18.34
N GLY A 63 -15.89 20.76 17.17
CA GLY A 63 -16.56 21.95 16.67
C GLY A 63 -17.76 22.40 17.52
N LEU A 64 -18.54 21.43 18.03
CA LEU A 64 -19.69 21.70 18.90
C LEU A 64 -19.28 22.06 20.34
N SER A 65 -18.10 21.61 20.78
CA SER A 65 -17.52 21.92 22.10
C SER A 65 -16.91 23.33 22.19
N GLY A 66 -17.14 24.23 21.20
CA GLY A 66 -16.57 25.54 21.08
C GLY A 66 -16.48 26.34 22.40
N PRO A 67 -15.89 27.55 22.40
CA PRO A 67 -15.50 28.31 23.62
C PRO A 67 -16.63 28.59 24.61
N SER A 68 -17.89 28.36 24.24
CA SER A 68 -19.07 28.60 25.06
C SER A 68 -19.52 27.46 25.97
N GLY A 69 -18.78 26.33 26.01
CA GLY A 69 -18.88 25.27 27.04
C GLY A 69 -20.28 24.76 27.38
N ARG A 70 -21.20 24.69 26.41
CA ARG A 70 -22.61 24.33 26.68
C ARG A 70 -22.89 22.82 26.76
N GLN A 71 -21.90 22.00 26.45
CA GLN A 71 -22.04 20.55 26.69
C GLN A 71 -21.47 20.22 28.06
N SER A 72 -22.21 19.42 28.84
CA SER A 72 -21.67 18.90 30.09
C SER A 72 -20.37 18.16 29.82
N GLU A 73 -19.35 18.39 30.63
CA GLU A 73 -18.03 17.71 30.51
C GLU A 73 -18.22 16.19 30.41
N GLU A 74 -19.18 15.64 31.13
CA GLU A 74 -19.54 14.21 31.12
C GLU A 74 -19.95 13.71 29.72
N PHE A 75 -20.77 14.46 29.01
CA PHE A 75 -21.18 14.08 27.65
C PHE A 75 -20.00 14.09 26.69
N GLY A 76 -19.11 15.07 26.80
CA GLY A 76 -17.88 15.15 25.98
C GLY A 76 -16.96 13.96 26.22
N VAL A 77 -16.77 13.55 27.47
CA VAL A 77 -15.93 12.40 27.84
C VAL A 77 -16.53 11.09 27.32
N VAL A 78 -17.82 10.86 27.55
CA VAL A 78 -18.51 9.64 27.07
C VAL A 78 -18.41 9.51 25.55
N ALA A 79 -18.67 10.58 24.84
CA ALA A 79 -18.61 10.57 23.38
C ALA A 79 -17.18 10.36 22.86
N MET A 80 -16.14 10.94 23.48
CA MET A 80 -14.74 10.66 23.14
C MET A 80 -14.39 9.18 23.36
N ILE A 81 -14.85 8.59 24.47
CA ILE A 81 -14.64 7.16 24.74
C ILE A 81 -15.31 6.30 23.64
N LEU A 82 -16.57 6.59 23.31
CA LEU A 82 -17.30 5.84 22.28
C LEU A 82 -16.60 5.92 20.91
N VAL A 83 -16.18 7.10 20.50
CA VAL A 83 -15.45 7.30 19.24
C VAL A 83 -14.10 6.61 19.29
N GLY A 84 -13.38 6.66 20.42
CA GLY A 84 -12.13 5.94 20.61
C GLY A 84 -12.29 4.44 20.48
N VAL A 85 -13.30 3.86 21.13
CA VAL A 85 -13.61 2.42 21.05
C VAL A 85 -13.98 2.02 19.63
N LEU A 86 -14.83 2.80 18.94
CA LEU A 86 -15.21 2.54 17.56
C LEU A 86 -14.00 2.63 16.63
N GLY A 87 -13.14 3.63 16.83
CA GLY A 87 -11.90 3.80 16.07
C GLY A 87 -10.95 2.62 16.24
N LEU A 88 -10.76 2.15 17.48
CA LEU A 88 -9.94 0.97 17.77
C LEU A 88 -10.55 -0.30 17.16
N ALA A 89 -11.86 -0.46 17.20
CA ALA A 89 -12.54 -1.60 16.61
C ALA A 89 -12.36 -1.63 15.08
N LEU A 90 -12.51 -0.49 14.42
CA LEU A 90 -12.28 -0.37 12.97
C LEU A 90 -10.81 -0.57 12.59
N LEU A 91 -9.87 -0.06 13.40
CA LEU A 91 -8.45 -0.30 13.21
C LEU A 91 -8.11 -1.78 13.33
N ALA A 92 -8.60 -2.44 14.38
CA ALA A 92 -8.40 -3.87 14.59
C ALA A 92 -8.99 -4.69 13.45
N TRP A 93 -10.20 -4.35 13.00
CA TRP A 93 -10.84 -4.94 11.84
C TRP A 93 -10.00 -4.78 10.58
N GLN A 94 -9.49 -3.58 10.30
CA GLN A 94 -8.66 -3.32 9.13
C GLN A 94 -7.32 -4.06 9.19
N LEU A 95 -6.67 -4.11 10.36
CA LEU A 95 -5.43 -4.87 10.56
C LEU A 95 -5.66 -6.38 10.40
N TYR A 96 -6.79 -6.90 10.88
CA TYR A 96 -7.17 -8.30 10.71
C TYR A 96 -7.29 -8.67 9.22
N TRP A 97 -8.00 -7.85 8.42
CA TRP A 97 -8.11 -8.07 6.98
C TRP A 97 -6.78 -7.92 6.25
N LEU A 98 -5.98 -6.96 6.65
CA LEU A 98 -4.64 -6.74 6.10
C LEU A 98 -3.73 -7.94 6.40
N HIS A 99 -3.85 -8.52 7.61
CA HIS A 99 -3.12 -9.72 8.00
C HIS A 99 -3.54 -10.94 7.18
N LEU A 100 -4.83 -11.17 6.97
CA LEU A 100 -5.32 -12.36 6.28
C LEU A 100 -5.18 -12.28 4.76
N TYR A 101 -5.40 -11.12 4.16
CA TYR A 101 -5.56 -10.99 2.71
C TYR A 101 -4.57 -10.03 2.06
N SER A 102 -3.75 -9.31 2.85
CA SER A 102 -2.87 -8.24 2.36
C SER A 102 -3.65 -7.16 1.58
N GLN A 103 -4.88 -6.89 2.01
CA GLN A 103 -5.83 -5.96 1.39
C GLN A 103 -6.40 -5.01 2.44
N THR A 104 -6.58 -3.75 2.06
CA THR A 104 -7.45 -2.81 2.79
C THR A 104 -8.90 -2.96 2.31
N ILE A 105 -9.84 -2.34 3.01
CA ILE A 105 -11.27 -2.36 2.63
C ILE A 105 -11.45 -1.90 1.19
N GLY A 106 -10.87 -0.76 0.81
CA GLY A 106 -10.99 -0.21 -0.54
C GLY A 106 -10.32 -1.09 -1.59
N LYS A 107 -9.16 -1.69 -1.28
CA LYS A 107 -8.49 -2.60 -2.20
C LYS A 107 -9.27 -3.88 -2.42
N ARG A 108 -9.90 -4.41 -1.37
CA ARG A 108 -10.76 -5.58 -1.49
C ARG A 108 -11.99 -5.29 -2.33
N ALA A 109 -12.63 -4.13 -2.14
CA ALA A 109 -13.81 -3.72 -2.91
C ALA A 109 -13.53 -3.64 -4.42
N LEU A 110 -12.27 -3.32 -4.79
CA LEU A 110 -11.85 -3.19 -6.19
C LEU A 110 -11.02 -4.36 -6.71
N GLY A 111 -10.97 -5.49 -5.98
CA GLY A 111 -10.29 -6.71 -6.43
C GLY A 111 -8.79 -6.55 -6.63
N ILE A 112 -8.10 -5.80 -5.77
CA ILE A 112 -6.65 -5.61 -5.82
C ILE A 112 -6.02 -5.97 -4.48
N LYS A 113 -4.77 -6.46 -4.50
CA LYS A 113 -4.02 -6.88 -3.30
C LYS A 113 -2.59 -6.39 -3.33
N ILE A 114 -1.97 -6.35 -2.14
CA ILE A 114 -0.57 -5.99 -1.95
C ILE A 114 0.24 -7.29 -1.94
N VAL A 115 1.26 -7.35 -2.79
CA VAL A 115 2.24 -8.44 -2.81
C VAL A 115 3.65 -7.86 -2.76
N ARG A 116 4.64 -8.68 -2.48
CA ARG A 116 6.05 -8.31 -2.65
C ARG A 116 6.39 -8.30 -4.13
N THR A 117 7.49 -7.65 -4.49
CA THR A 117 7.99 -7.63 -5.88
C THR A 117 8.33 -9.01 -6.41
N ASP A 118 8.67 -9.96 -5.54
CA ASP A 118 8.89 -11.36 -5.87
C ASP A 118 7.58 -12.19 -6.04
N GLY A 119 6.40 -11.54 -5.99
CA GLY A 119 5.10 -12.19 -6.08
C GLY A 119 4.62 -12.83 -4.78
N SER A 120 5.46 -12.95 -3.77
CA SER A 120 5.07 -13.52 -2.49
C SER A 120 4.13 -12.60 -1.71
N ARG A 121 3.43 -13.18 -0.75
CA ARG A 121 2.50 -12.41 0.09
C ARG A 121 3.26 -11.38 0.95
N ALA A 122 2.78 -10.13 0.94
CA ALA A 122 3.27 -9.13 1.87
C ALA A 122 2.71 -9.39 3.27
N ASP A 123 3.59 -9.62 4.24
CA ASP A 123 3.21 -9.81 5.65
C ASP A 123 2.80 -8.49 6.32
N LEU A 124 2.07 -8.59 7.42
CA LEU A 124 1.57 -7.43 8.16
C LEU A 124 2.71 -6.52 8.64
N GLY A 125 3.82 -7.12 9.14
CA GLY A 125 4.98 -6.37 9.60
C GLY A 125 5.59 -5.49 8.52
N ARG A 126 5.69 -6.00 7.30
CA ARG A 126 6.17 -5.25 6.13
C ARG A 126 5.19 -4.13 5.73
N ILE A 127 3.89 -4.43 5.71
CA ILE A 127 2.87 -3.44 5.32
C ILE A 127 2.78 -2.33 6.37
N VAL A 128 2.72 -2.65 7.65
CA VAL A 128 2.60 -1.65 8.71
C VAL A 128 3.94 -0.98 8.99
N GLY A 129 5.01 -1.78 9.18
CA GLY A 129 6.32 -1.27 9.61
C GLY A 129 7.09 -0.56 8.50
N MET A 130 7.11 -1.10 7.29
CA MET A 130 7.90 -0.54 6.19
C MET A 130 7.08 0.36 5.25
N ARG A 131 5.79 0.12 5.13
CA ARG A 131 4.93 0.85 4.19
C ARG A 131 4.20 2.03 4.85
N TRP A 132 3.59 1.84 6.03
CA TRP A 132 2.83 2.88 6.70
C TRP A 132 3.67 3.75 7.62
N LEU A 133 4.49 3.14 8.47
CA LEU A 133 5.21 3.86 9.51
C LEU A 133 6.15 4.94 8.97
N PRO A 134 7.03 4.70 7.97
CA PRO A 134 7.92 5.74 7.47
C PRO A 134 7.18 6.93 6.86
N VAL A 135 6.13 6.67 6.07
CA VAL A 135 5.34 7.73 5.44
C VAL A 135 4.53 8.51 6.48
N SER A 136 4.01 7.83 7.51
CA SER A 136 3.31 8.50 8.62
C SER A 136 4.25 9.37 9.43
N LEU A 137 5.46 8.92 9.72
CA LEU A 137 6.47 9.72 10.44
C LEU A 137 6.89 10.94 9.62
N LEU A 138 7.15 10.79 8.34
CA LEU A 138 7.44 11.91 7.45
C LEU A 138 6.24 12.85 7.31
N GLY A 139 5.04 12.31 7.27
CA GLY A 139 3.78 13.04 7.22
C GLY A 139 3.50 13.89 8.47
N ALA A 140 4.04 13.48 9.62
CA ALA A 140 3.90 14.22 10.88
C ALA A 140 4.80 15.47 10.97
N ILE A 141 5.78 15.62 10.09
CA ILE A 141 6.69 16.76 10.09
C ILE A 141 5.99 17.97 9.46
N PRO A 142 5.85 19.12 10.18
CA PRO A 142 5.31 20.34 9.60
C PRO A 142 6.05 20.73 8.33
N LEU A 143 5.37 21.26 7.33
CA LEU A 143 5.87 21.63 5.99
C LEU A 143 6.20 20.44 5.07
N ILE A 144 6.80 19.35 5.57
CA ILE A 144 7.13 18.17 4.79
C ILE A 144 5.90 17.27 4.61
N GLY A 145 5.09 17.13 5.65
CA GLY A 145 3.90 16.29 5.65
C GLY A 145 2.94 16.53 4.49
N PRO A 146 2.50 17.77 4.24
CA PRO A 146 1.65 18.07 3.09
C PRO A 146 2.28 17.70 1.74
N ILE A 147 3.58 17.92 1.59
CA ILE A 147 4.33 17.58 0.36
C ILE A 147 4.34 16.05 0.16
N ILE A 148 4.69 15.30 1.18
CA ILE A 148 4.72 13.83 1.14
C ILE A 148 3.31 13.27 0.85
N SER A 149 2.29 13.82 1.50
CA SER A 149 0.90 13.39 1.31
C SER A 149 0.40 13.60 -0.12
N LEU A 150 0.95 14.58 -0.82
CA LEU A 150 0.64 14.85 -2.23
C LEU A 150 1.53 14.03 -3.17
N VAL A 151 2.83 13.99 -2.91
CA VAL A 151 3.82 13.32 -3.80
C VAL A 151 3.62 11.81 -3.79
N ASP A 152 3.39 11.20 -2.63
CA ASP A 152 3.23 9.74 -2.52
C ASP A 152 2.15 9.17 -3.46
N PRO A 153 0.90 9.67 -3.48
CA PRO A 153 -0.08 9.18 -4.43
C PRO A 153 0.21 9.58 -5.89
N LEU A 154 0.89 10.70 -6.14
CA LEU A 154 1.24 11.11 -7.50
C LEU A 154 2.29 10.20 -8.14
N MET A 155 3.12 9.54 -7.35
CA MET A 155 4.08 8.56 -7.87
C MET A 155 3.44 7.36 -8.57
N ILE A 156 2.13 7.13 -8.40
CA ILE A 156 1.38 6.09 -9.12
C ILE A 156 1.41 6.30 -10.65
N PHE A 157 1.66 7.52 -11.09
CA PHE A 157 1.74 7.85 -12.52
C PHE A 157 3.08 7.50 -13.17
N ARG A 158 4.08 7.07 -12.37
CA ARG A 158 5.33 6.52 -12.88
C ARG A 158 5.07 5.24 -13.70
N GLU A 159 6.05 4.84 -14.49
CA GLU A 159 5.97 3.63 -15.32
C GLU A 159 5.78 2.36 -14.50
N ASP A 160 6.53 2.25 -13.38
CA ASP A 160 6.47 1.14 -12.44
C ASP A 160 5.20 1.12 -11.57
N ARG A 161 4.38 2.17 -11.64
CA ARG A 161 3.14 2.33 -10.86
C ARG A 161 3.33 2.13 -9.34
N ARG A 162 4.54 2.40 -8.81
CA ARG A 162 4.86 2.23 -7.39
C ARG A 162 4.89 3.60 -6.70
N CYS A 163 4.14 3.72 -5.60
CA CYS A 163 4.20 4.89 -4.72
C CYS A 163 5.46 4.84 -3.86
N MET A 164 5.79 5.93 -3.17
CA MET A 164 6.96 5.98 -2.30
C MET A 164 6.91 4.90 -1.21
N HIS A 165 5.77 4.71 -0.57
CA HIS A 165 5.58 3.66 0.42
C HIS A 165 5.71 2.24 -0.16
N ASP A 166 5.39 2.03 -1.45
CA ASP A 166 5.58 0.76 -2.14
C ASP A 166 7.07 0.47 -2.38
N LEU A 167 7.85 1.50 -2.70
CA LEU A 167 9.30 1.39 -2.91
C LEU A 167 10.03 1.06 -1.60
N ILE A 168 9.68 1.75 -0.50
CA ILE A 168 10.27 1.51 0.83
C ILE A 168 10.00 0.09 1.32
N ALA A 169 8.79 -0.40 1.10
CA ALA A 169 8.38 -1.72 1.57
C ALA A 169 8.70 -2.86 0.60
N ASP A 170 9.24 -2.56 -0.57
CA ASP A 170 9.47 -3.51 -1.65
C ASP A 170 8.18 -4.29 -1.98
N THR A 171 7.12 -3.55 -2.25
CA THR A 171 5.79 -4.08 -2.55
C THR A 171 5.26 -3.53 -3.87
N VAL A 172 4.27 -4.22 -4.39
CA VAL A 172 3.53 -3.83 -5.59
C VAL A 172 2.05 -4.18 -5.40
N VAL A 173 1.17 -3.47 -6.07
CA VAL A 173 -0.27 -3.77 -6.02
C VAL A 173 -0.67 -4.43 -7.33
N VAL A 174 -1.31 -5.60 -7.22
CA VAL A 174 -1.72 -6.43 -8.34
C VAL A 174 -3.23 -6.70 -8.27
N LYS A 175 -3.80 -7.19 -9.34
CA LYS A 175 -5.15 -7.74 -9.32
C LYS A 175 -5.21 -8.95 -8.38
N ALA A 176 -6.32 -9.12 -7.65
CA ALA A 176 -6.46 -10.15 -6.60
C ALA A 176 -6.86 -11.49 -7.19
#